data_00a3f587868bbb332be3ede78ee91994
#
_entry.id   00a3f587868bbb332be3ede78ee91994
#
_cell.length_a   1.000
_cell.length_b   1.000
_cell.length_c   1.000
_cell.angle_alpha   90.00
_cell.angle_beta   90.00
_cell.angle_gamma   90.00
#
_symmetry.space_group_name_H-M   'P 1'
#
loop_
_entity.id
_entity.type
_entity.pdbx_description
1 polymer ?
#
loop_
_entity_poly.entity_id
_entity_poly.type
_entity_poly.pdbx_seq_one_letter_code
_entity_poly.pdbx_strand_id
1 'polypeptide(L)'
;MSAPLNRRSVLAVGTAATAAVLLPVGAAGAADRTAPTPRPRPTGIPRSQNGWQIQTRANHVSTVLTRSVAGTGLRVDIRIGLPELLLLHVARRFHYEVQELRAGELLGWRAIGRTPTTVPASNLSSGTALRIVPGARSRGSYFPQQVERIRDILADCAGTVRWGGDDDSVDESLYYLTAGPDSGELLRVAPKFQERANRLGAGAGALSASSARRS
;
A
#
# COMPACT_ATOMS: atom_id res chain seq x y z
N MET A 1 35.72 -47.48 -25.35
CA MET A 1 36.36 -47.28 -26.68
C MET A 1 36.39 -45.75 -26.85
N SER A 2 37.39 -45.10 -26.40
CA SER A 2 38.67 -44.63 -26.98
C SER A 2 38.48 -43.38 -27.81
N ALA A 3 39.02 -42.28 -27.27
CA ALA A 3 39.33 -40.99 -27.90
C ALA A 3 40.21 -41.16 -29.19
N PRO A 4 40.61 -40.13 -29.97
CA PRO A 4 41.54 -39.11 -29.43
C PRO A 4 41.42 -37.68 -30.00
N LEU A 5 42.17 -36.81 -29.31
CA LEU A 5 42.67 -35.50 -29.65
C LEU A 5 43.43 -35.41 -31.00
N ASN A 6 43.40 -34.25 -31.65
CA ASN A 6 44.54 -33.82 -32.48
C ASN A 6 44.77 -32.33 -32.45
N ARG A 7 45.97 -31.99 -31.96
CA ARG A 7 46.65 -30.69 -32.06
C ARG A 7 47.29 -30.56 -33.44
N ARG A 8 47.38 -29.36 -33.97
CA ARG A 8 48.61 -28.93 -34.68
C ARG A 8 48.58 -27.40 -34.92
N SER A 9 49.56 -26.77 -34.33
CA SER A 9 50.08 -25.44 -34.57
C SER A 9 50.67 -25.28 -35.95
N VAL A 10 50.56 -24.14 -36.59
CA VAL A 10 51.56 -23.67 -37.57
C VAL A 10 51.76 -22.16 -37.40
N LEU A 11 52.98 -21.83 -37.07
CA LEU A 11 53.57 -20.47 -37.10
C LEU A 11 53.88 -20.10 -38.56
N ALA A 12 53.61 -18.87 -38.97
CA ALA A 12 54.28 -18.28 -40.09
C ALA A 12 54.64 -16.83 -39.78
N VAL A 13 55.93 -16.58 -39.72
CA VAL A 13 56.59 -15.27 -39.60
C VAL A 13 56.69 -14.64 -40.99
N GLY A 14 56.34 -13.40 -41.13
CA GLY A 14 56.58 -12.61 -42.34
C GLY A 14 56.78 -11.13 -42.01
N THR A 15 58.02 -10.72 -42.08
CA THR A 15 58.52 -9.34 -41.98
C THR A 15 58.28 -8.57 -43.30
N ALA A 16 57.85 -7.34 -43.26
CA ALA A 16 58.53 -6.20 -43.95
C ALA A 16 57.65 -4.96 -44.08
N ALA A 17 58.31 -3.89 -43.83
CA ALA A 17 58.34 -2.57 -44.49
C ALA A 17 57.41 -1.44 -43.96
N THR A 18 58.08 -0.54 -43.33
CA THR A 18 57.73 0.83 -42.93
C THR A 18 57.22 1.70 -44.08
N ALA A 19 56.08 2.36 -43.86
CA ALA A 19 55.79 3.63 -44.48
C ALA A 19 55.10 4.55 -43.44
N ALA A 20 55.84 5.53 -42.96
CA ALA A 20 55.31 6.57 -42.09
C ALA A 20 54.49 7.56 -42.87
N VAL A 21 53.17 7.59 -42.67
CA VAL A 21 52.28 8.66 -43.10
C VAL A 21 51.89 9.45 -41.86
N LEU A 22 52.43 10.67 -41.78
CA LEU A 22 52.01 11.66 -40.79
C LEU A 22 50.65 12.20 -41.18
N LEU A 23 49.61 11.80 -40.45
CA LEU A 23 48.27 12.45 -40.52
C LEU A 23 48.11 13.35 -39.27
N PRO A 24 47.46 14.53 -39.44
CA PRO A 24 47.36 15.49 -38.35
C PRO A 24 46.44 14.93 -37.25
N VAL A 25 46.88 15.07 -36.02
CA VAL A 25 46.14 14.79 -34.80
C VAL A 25 44.96 15.77 -34.75
N GLY A 26 43.78 15.30 -35.19
CA GLY A 26 42.51 15.95 -34.90
C GLY A 26 42.24 15.76 -33.40
N ALA A 27 42.12 16.86 -32.67
CA ALA A 27 41.69 16.87 -31.29
C ALA A 27 40.29 16.22 -31.20
N ALA A 28 40.27 14.95 -30.78
CA ALA A 28 39.02 14.31 -30.37
C ALA A 28 38.58 15.00 -29.08
N GLY A 29 37.56 15.84 -29.19
CA GLY A 29 36.88 16.42 -28.04
C GLY A 29 36.49 15.31 -27.07
N ALA A 30 37.04 15.33 -25.88
CA ALA A 30 36.58 14.53 -24.77
C ALA A 30 35.13 14.93 -24.49
N ALA A 31 34.18 14.13 -24.96
CA ALA A 31 32.81 14.23 -24.52
C ALA A 31 32.84 13.97 -23.02
N ASP A 32 32.68 15.06 -22.28
CA ASP A 32 32.51 15.04 -20.83
C ASP A 32 31.27 14.22 -20.52
N ARG A 33 31.46 12.94 -20.24
CA ARG A 33 30.40 12.09 -19.71
C ARG A 33 30.22 12.52 -18.26
N THR A 34 29.45 13.60 -18.08
CA THR A 34 28.95 13.98 -16.78
C THR A 34 28.20 12.78 -16.22
N ALA A 35 28.83 12.07 -15.30
CA ALA A 35 28.16 10.99 -14.58
C ALA A 35 26.87 11.54 -13.99
N PRO A 36 25.72 10.85 -14.10
CA PRO A 36 24.47 11.34 -13.57
C PRO A 36 24.66 11.60 -12.07
N THR A 37 24.50 12.87 -11.68
CA THR A 37 24.58 13.30 -10.28
C THR A 37 23.66 12.39 -9.46
N PRO A 38 24.16 11.71 -8.40
CA PRO A 38 23.34 10.86 -7.57
C PRO A 38 22.20 11.72 -7.00
N ARG A 39 20.96 11.39 -7.34
CA ARG A 39 19.80 12.06 -6.73
C ARG A 39 19.92 11.93 -5.21
N PRO A 40 19.80 13.03 -4.45
CA PRO A 40 19.83 12.97 -2.99
C PRO A 40 18.82 11.93 -2.51
N ARG A 41 19.27 10.93 -1.76
CA ARG A 41 18.33 10.00 -1.11
C ARG A 41 17.52 10.82 -0.11
N PRO A 42 16.19 10.71 -0.12
CA PRO A 42 15.38 11.37 0.89
C PRO A 42 15.87 10.96 2.28
N THR A 43 16.31 11.91 3.08
CA THR A 43 16.86 11.69 4.43
C THR A 43 15.76 11.44 5.48
N GLY A 44 14.51 11.30 5.07
CA GLY A 44 13.36 11.08 5.96
C GLY A 44 12.71 9.70 5.77
N ILE A 45 12.03 9.21 6.80
CA ILE A 45 11.18 8.02 6.70
C ILE A 45 10.08 8.30 5.67
N PRO A 46 9.92 7.45 4.63
CA PRO A 46 8.93 7.69 3.59
C PRO A 46 7.51 7.70 4.19
N ARG A 47 6.66 8.56 3.63
CA ARG A 47 5.26 8.71 4.03
C ARG A 47 4.34 8.24 2.92
N SER A 48 3.21 7.64 3.30
CA SER A 48 2.12 7.29 2.39
C SER A 48 1.36 8.55 1.93
N GLN A 49 0.47 8.38 0.97
CA GLN A 49 -0.32 9.46 0.35
C GLN A 49 -1.03 10.34 1.41
N ASN A 50 -1.52 9.76 2.48
CA ASN A 50 -2.19 10.48 3.58
C ASN A 50 -1.24 10.96 4.70
N GLY A 51 0.07 10.99 4.46
CA GLY A 51 1.07 11.58 5.35
C GLY A 51 1.56 10.67 6.49
N TRP A 52 1.06 9.45 6.64
CA TRP A 52 1.53 8.52 7.67
C TRP A 52 2.85 7.86 7.28
N GLN A 53 3.70 7.61 8.28
CA GLN A 53 4.98 6.92 8.07
C GLN A 53 4.75 5.50 7.57
N ILE A 54 5.43 5.14 6.47
CA ILE A 54 5.45 3.79 5.92
C ILE A 54 6.25 2.88 6.86
N GLN A 55 5.72 1.68 7.10
CA GLN A 55 6.37 0.67 7.91
C GLN A 55 7.02 -0.39 7.01
N THR A 56 8.22 -0.81 7.37
CA THR A 56 8.95 -1.84 6.60
C THR A 56 8.49 -3.25 6.93
N ARG A 57 7.94 -3.46 8.13
CA ARG A 57 7.43 -4.73 8.62
C ARG A 57 6.24 -4.49 9.53
N ALA A 58 5.28 -5.42 9.51
CA ALA A 58 4.26 -5.54 10.55
C ALA A 58 4.77 -6.42 11.69
N ASN A 59 4.24 -6.25 12.90
CA ASN A 59 4.48 -7.06 14.08
C ASN A 59 5.95 -7.14 14.55
N HIS A 60 6.82 -6.25 14.09
CA HIS A 60 8.22 -6.26 14.48
C HIS A 60 8.76 -4.82 14.60
N VAL A 61 8.91 -4.34 15.83
CA VAL A 61 9.32 -2.94 16.12
C VAL A 61 8.55 -1.96 15.23
N SER A 62 7.23 -2.10 15.21
CA SER A 62 6.34 -1.42 14.26
C SER A 62 5.10 -0.90 14.98
N THR A 63 4.53 0.16 14.43
CA THR A 63 3.20 0.64 14.81
C THR A 63 2.07 -0.09 14.09
N VAL A 64 2.40 -1.05 13.22
CA VAL A 64 1.45 -1.93 12.54
C VAL A 64 1.46 -3.29 13.19
N LEU A 65 0.34 -3.70 13.75
CA LEU A 65 0.18 -4.97 14.47
C LEU A 65 -1.04 -5.73 13.94
N THR A 66 -0.99 -7.06 14.07
CA THR A 66 -2.14 -7.92 13.77
C THR A 66 -3.24 -7.70 14.81
N ARG A 67 -4.44 -7.38 14.34
CA ARG A 67 -5.64 -7.19 15.15
C ARG A 67 -6.75 -8.13 14.72
N SER A 68 -7.55 -8.56 15.68
CA SER A 68 -8.77 -9.32 15.42
C SER A 68 -9.93 -8.38 15.12
N VAL A 69 -10.74 -8.73 14.11
CA VAL A 69 -12.01 -8.07 13.86
C VAL A 69 -13.06 -8.75 14.73
N ALA A 70 -13.55 -8.03 15.73
CA ALA A 70 -14.41 -8.61 16.76
C ALA A 70 -15.65 -9.31 16.19
N GLY A 71 -15.87 -10.56 16.60
CA GLY A 71 -17.04 -11.36 16.22
C GLY A 71 -16.95 -12.06 14.86
N THR A 72 -15.89 -11.84 14.06
CA THR A 72 -15.81 -12.36 12.67
C THR A 72 -14.82 -13.51 12.50
N GLY A 73 -13.92 -13.74 13.47
CA GLY A 73 -12.80 -14.67 13.33
C GLY A 73 -11.66 -14.17 12.44
N LEU A 74 -11.83 -13.01 11.78
CA LEU A 74 -10.82 -12.42 10.89
C LEU A 74 -9.73 -11.70 11.66
N ARG A 75 -8.54 -11.65 11.04
CA ARG A 75 -7.38 -10.90 11.55
C ARG A 75 -6.78 -10.06 10.43
N VAL A 76 -6.23 -8.91 10.81
CA VAL A 76 -5.65 -7.96 9.83
C VAL A 76 -4.51 -7.18 10.45
N ASP A 77 -3.45 -6.94 9.67
CA ASP A 77 -2.33 -6.09 10.06
C ASP A 77 -2.69 -4.63 9.82
N ILE A 78 -2.75 -3.85 10.90
CA ILE A 78 -3.24 -2.48 10.87
C ILE A 78 -2.45 -1.59 11.85
N ARG A 79 -2.37 -0.30 11.56
CA ARG A 79 -1.74 0.68 12.45
C ARG A 79 -2.57 0.86 13.71
N ILE A 80 -1.90 0.76 14.87
CA ILE A 80 -2.52 0.94 16.18
C ILE A 80 -3.04 2.38 16.40
N GLY A 81 -4.02 2.52 17.28
CA GLY A 81 -4.63 3.79 17.63
C GLY A 81 -5.86 4.11 16.78
N LEU A 82 -6.02 5.38 16.36
CA LEU A 82 -7.20 5.80 15.59
C LEU A 82 -7.41 5.05 14.28
N PRO A 83 -6.36 4.75 13.48
CA PRO A 83 -6.53 3.93 12.29
C PRO A 83 -7.14 2.57 12.61
N GLU A 84 -6.69 1.90 13.68
CA GLU A 84 -7.23 0.63 14.12
C GLU A 84 -8.73 0.73 14.43
N LEU A 85 -9.13 1.71 15.25
CA LEU A 85 -10.52 1.89 15.67
C LEU A 85 -11.46 2.11 14.47
N LEU A 86 -11.06 2.97 13.54
CA LEU A 86 -11.85 3.34 12.36
C LEU A 86 -11.94 2.19 11.36
N LEU A 87 -10.82 1.60 11.01
CA LEU A 87 -10.76 0.60 9.94
C LEU A 87 -11.31 -0.77 10.41
N LEU A 88 -11.13 -1.14 11.69
CA LEU A 88 -11.80 -2.33 12.22
C LEU A 88 -13.32 -2.14 12.31
N HIS A 89 -13.79 -0.92 12.59
CA HIS A 89 -15.21 -0.59 12.50
C HIS A 89 -15.74 -0.82 11.09
N VAL A 90 -15.05 -0.29 10.07
CA VAL A 90 -15.43 -0.50 8.66
C VAL A 90 -15.44 -1.99 8.31
N ALA A 91 -14.35 -2.71 8.61
CA ALA A 91 -14.23 -4.14 8.29
C ALA A 91 -15.33 -4.98 8.94
N ARG A 92 -15.64 -4.72 10.23
CA ARG A 92 -16.68 -5.45 10.96
C ARG A 92 -18.07 -5.18 10.40
N ARG A 93 -18.43 -3.89 10.19
CA ARG A 93 -19.73 -3.54 9.62
C ARG A 93 -19.86 -4.07 8.20
N PHE A 94 -18.80 -4.02 7.39
CA PHE A 94 -18.82 -4.60 6.06
C PHE A 94 -19.14 -6.09 6.10
N HIS A 95 -18.50 -6.85 7.00
CA HIS A 95 -18.71 -8.29 7.16
C HIS A 95 -20.18 -8.63 7.48
N TYR A 96 -20.83 -7.83 8.34
CA TYR A 96 -22.22 -8.11 8.77
C TYR A 96 -23.31 -7.47 7.90
N GLU A 97 -23.00 -6.39 7.20
CA GLU A 97 -24.03 -5.56 6.55
C GLU A 97 -23.92 -5.54 5.01
N VAL A 98 -22.74 -5.86 4.46
CA VAL A 98 -22.51 -5.86 3.01
C VAL A 98 -22.38 -7.28 2.49
N GLN A 99 -21.38 -8.02 3.00
CA GLN A 99 -21.20 -9.45 2.74
C GLN A 99 -20.28 -10.08 3.78
N GLU A 100 -20.51 -11.35 4.10
CA GLU A 100 -19.63 -12.15 4.93
C GLU A 100 -18.27 -12.29 4.28
N LEU A 101 -17.22 -11.92 5.03
CA LEU A 101 -15.83 -12.02 4.59
C LEU A 101 -15.21 -13.34 5.03
N ARG A 102 -14.46 -13.95 4.13
CA ARG A 102 -13.70 -15.19 4.37
C ARG A 102 -12.22 -14.89 4.59
N ALA A 103 -11.48 -15.88 5.03
CA ALA A 103 -10.03 -15.79 5.14
C ALA A 103 -9.41 -15.39 3.78
N GLY A 104 -8.55 -14.36 3.79
CA GLY A 104 -7.95 -13.79 2.59
C GLY A 104 -8.75 -12.67 1.90
N GLU A 105 -10.01 -12.44 2.29
CA GLU A 105 -10.82 -11.35 1.73
C GLU A 105 -10.67 -10.03 2.50
N LEU A 106 -9.95 -10.04 3.61
CA LEU A 106 -9.56 -8.84 4.34
C LEU A 106 -8.04 -8.75 4.39
N LEU A 107 -7.48 -7.72 3.77
CA LEU A 107 -6.04 -7.46 3.75
C LEU A 107 -5.75 -6.09 4.33
N GLY A 108 -4.77 -6.01 5.23
CA GLY A 108 -4.27 -4.77 5.79
C GLY A 108 -2.92 -4.38 5.22
N TRP A 109 -1.96 -4.16 6.10
CA TRP A 109 -0.62 -3.72 5.74
C TRP A 109 0.04 -4.61 4.68
N ARG A 110 0.75 -3.93 3.79
CA ARG A 110 1.61 -4.55 2.78
C ARG A 110 2.87 -3.72 2.59
N ALA A 111 4.00 -4.38 2.35
CA ALA A 111 5.23 -3.68 1.97
C ALA A 111 4.99 -2.81 0.73
N ILE A 112 5.61 -1.61 0.70
CA ILE A 112 5.36 -0.62 -0.35
C ILE A 112 5.72 -1.11 -1.75
N GLY A 113 6.76 -1.96 -1.88
CA GLY A 113 7.21 -2.49 -3.15
C GLY A 113 7.45 -1.39 -4.20
N ARG A 114 6.76 -1.52 -5.35
CA ARG A 114 6.81 -0.53 -6.44
C ARG A 114 5.67 0.48 -6.40
N THR A 115 4.83 0.48 -5.39
CA THR A 115 3.69 1.39 -5.28
C THR A 115 4.19 2.81 -5.05
N PRO A 116 3.82 3.79 -5.91
CA PRO A 116 4.13 5.19 -5.66
C PRO A 116 3.52 5.68 -4.34
N THR A 117 4.26 6.50 -3.61
CA THR A 117 3.78 7.04 -2.32
C THR A 117 2.66 8.09 -2.48
N THR A 118 2.41 8.54 -3.70
CA THR A 118 1.40 9.55 -4.05
C THR A 118 0.01 8.98 -4.29
N VAL A 119 -0.13 7.66 -4.41
CA VAL A 119 -1.43 7.02 -4.68
C VAL A 119 -2.07 6.45 -3.41
N PRO A 120 -3.42 6.39 -3.32
CA PRO A 120 -4.14 5.89 -2.15
C PRO A 120 -3.71 4.49 -1.69
N ALA A 121 -3.35 3.60 -2.62
CA ALA A 121 -2.87 2.26 -2.32
C ALA A 121 -1.59 2.24 -1.45
N SER A 122 -0.79 3.33 -1.44
CA SER A 122 0.39 3.45 -0.56
C SER A 122 0.02 3.46 0.93
N ASN A 123 -1.23 3.82 1.27
CA ASN A 123 -1.74 3.85 2.63
C ASN A 123 -1.80 2.45 3.27
N LEU A 124 -1.80 1.38 2.46
CA LEU A 124 -1.62 0.02 2.98
C LEU A 124 -0.25 -0.13 3.67
N SER A 125 0.79 0.49 3.13
CA SER A 125 2.16 0.35 3.66
C SER A 125 2.40 1.14 4.94
N SER A 126 1.53 2.08 5.28
CA SER A 126 1.50 2.75 6.58
C SER A 126 0.54 2.08 7.58
N GLY A 127 -0.23 1.07 7.14
CA GLY A 127 -1.27 0.41 7.93
C GLY A 127 -2.51 1.28 8.15
N THR A 128 -2.74 2.26 7.28
CA THR A 128 -3.88 3.20 7.36
C THR A 128 -4.89 2.98 6.24
N ALA A 129 -4.88 1.80 5.65
CA ALA A 129 -5.85 1.35 4.66
C ALA A 129 -6.12 -0.16 4.81
N LEU A 130 -7.25 -0.59 4.26
CA LEU A 130 -7.66 -1.98 4.09
C LEU A 130 -8.00 -2.26 2.63
N ARG A 131 -7.80 -3.50 2.20
CA ARG A 131 -8.50 -4.08 1.06
C ARG A 131 -9.53 -5.06 1.58
N ILE A 132 -10.77 -4.84 1.20
CA ILE A 132 -11.89 -5.72 1.48
C ILE A 132 -12.32 -6.31 0.14
N VAL A 133 -12.45 -7.63 0.05
CA VAL A 133 -12.64 -8.38 -1.20
C VAL A 133 -11.63 -7.93 -2.27
N PRO A 134 -10.37 -8.36 -2.19
CA PRO A 134 -9.28 -7.85 -3.05
C PRO A 134 -9.50 -7.98 -4.56
N GLY A 135 -10.46 -8.81 -4.98
CA GLY A 135 -10.89 -8.94 -6.37
C GLY A 135 -11.81 -7.82 -6.87
N ALA A 136 -12.47 -7.09 -5.95
CA ALA A 136 -13.43 -6.02 -6.26
C ALA A 136 -12.71 -4.71 -6.60
N ARG A 137 -11.90 -4.67 -7.66
CA ARG A 137 -11.06 -3.51 -8.00
C ARG A 137 -11.66 -2.60 -9.06
N SER A 138 -12.65 -3.08 -9.79
CA SER A 138 -13.27 -2.34 -10.88
C SER A 138 -14.58 -1.71 -10.43
N ARG A 139 -15.03 -0.67 -11.14
CA ARG A 139 -16.36 -0.09 -10.95
C ARG A 139 -17.44 -1.14 -11.20
N GLY A 140 -18.42 -1.20 -10.29
CA GLY A 140 -19.54 -2.14 -10.39
C GLY A 140 -19.24 -3.54 -9.85
N SER A 141 -18.18 -3.70 -9.02
CA SER A 141 -17.91 -4.95 -8.31
C SER A 141 -18.95 -5.25 -7.22
N TYR A 142 -19.65 -4.22 -6.76
CA TYR A 142 -20.74 -4.33 -5.77
C TYR A 142 -22.08 -3.96 -6.38
N PHE A 143 -23.14 -4.63 -5.92
CA PHE A 143 -24.51 -4.26 -6.25
C PHE A 143 -24.91 -2.90 -5.65
N PRO A 144 -25.87 -2.16 -6.23
CA PRO A 144 -26.29 -0.84 -5.72
C PRO A 144 -26.60 -0.82 -4.22
N GLN A 145 -27.31 -1.84 -3.71
CA GLN A 145 -27.65 -1.95 -2.29
C GLN A 145 -26.42 -2.14 -1.40
N GLN A 146 -25.40 -2.86 -1.88
CA GLN A 146 -24.12 -3.00 -1.17
C GLN A 146 -23.37 -1.66 -1.14
N VAL A 147 -23.38 -0.91 -2.23
CA VAL A 147 -22.79 0.44 -2.29
C VAL A 147 -23.46 1.39 -1.30
N GLU A 148 -24.79 1.35 -1.18
CA GLU A 148 -25.53 2.13 -0.18
C GLU A 148 -25.06 1.79 1.24
N ARG A 149 -24.95 0.49 1.56
CA ARG A 149 -24.43 0.04 2.87
C ARG A 149 -22.99 0.48 3.12
N ILE A 150 -22.13 0.40 2.11
CA ILE A 150 -20.76 0.92 2.20
C ILE A 150 -20.77 2.41 2.57
N ARG A 151 -21.59 3.22 1.92
CA ARG A 151 -21.71 4.66 2.22
C ARG A 151 -22.26 4.93 3.62
N ASP A 152 -23.23 4.16 4.08
CA ASP A 152 -23.74 4.25 5.46
C ASP A 152 -22.64 3.95 6.49
N ILE A 153 -21.79 2.95 6.23
CA ILE A 153 -20.65 2.62 7.08
C ILE A 153 -19.66 3.77 7.13
N LEU A 154 -19.36 4.37 5.98
CA LEU A 154 -18.41 5.49 5.89
C LEU A 154 -18.95 6.78 6.50
N ALA A 155 -20.26 7.00 6.42
CA ALA A 155 -20.93 8.14 7.09
C ALA A 155 -20.70 8.12 8.61
N ASP A 156 -20.63 6.95 9.24
CA ASP A 156 -20.26 6.81 10.66
C ASP A 156 -18.86 7.32 10.96
N CYS A 157 -17.95 7.25 9.98
CA CYS A 157 -16.57 7.71 10.08
C CYS A 157 -16.42 9.22 9.80
N ALA A 158 -17.51 9.94 9.53
CA ALA A 158 -17.56 11.39 9.35
C ALA A 158 -16.48 11.94 8.38
N GLY A 159 -16.27 11.26 7.24
CA GLY A 159 -15.32 11.66 6.21
C GLY A 159 -13.86 11.29 6.48
N THR A 160 -13.52 10.70 7.64
CA THR A 160 -12.14 10.30 7.96
C THR A 160 -11.69 9.02 7.28
N VAL A 161 -12.62 8.24 6.74
CA VAL A 161 -12.34 7.08 5.89
C VAL A 161 -13.01 7.28 4.54
N ARG A 162 -12.27 7.01 3.46
CA ARG A 162 -12.72 7.09 2.08
C ARG A 162 -12.71 5.71 1.43
N TRP A 163 -13.63 5.50 0.52
CA TRP A 163 -13.71 4.32 -0.34
C TRP A 163 -13.12 4.62 -1.72
N GLY A 164 -12.24 3.76 -2.22
CA GLY A 164 -11.61 3.92 -3.52
C GLY A 164 -12.57 3.73 -4.71
N GLY A 165 -13.82 3.31 -4.47
CA GLY A 165 -14.88 3.33 -5.48
C GLY A 165 -15.31 4.74 -5.90
N ASP A 166 -15.04 5.75 -5.05
CA ASP A 166 -15.34 7.15 -5.30
C ASP A 166 -14.10 7.94 -5.78
N ASP A 167 -12.97 7.26 -6.04
CA ASP A 167 -11.76 7.87 -6.57
C ASP A 167 -11.77 7.92 -8.11
N ASP A 168 -11.02 8.85 -8.71
CA ASP A 168 -10.85 8.94 -10.16
C ASP A 168 -10.24 7.63 -10.72
N SER A 169 -9.23 7.11 -10.04
CA SER A 169 -8.69 5.78 -10.28
C SER A 169 -9.41 4.76 -9.39
N VAL A 170 -10.52 4.24 -9.88
CA VAL A 170 -11.42 3.36 -9.11
C VAL A 170 -10.73 2.10 -8.64
N ASP A 171 -10.83 1.83 -7.33
CA ASP A 171 -10.46 0.57 -6.69
C ASP A 171 -11.48 0.28 -5.57
N GLU A 172 -12.59 -0.38 -5.91
CA GLU A 172 -13.70 -0.64 -4.98
C GLU A 172 -13.30 -1.52 -3.79
N SER A 173 -12.16 -2.23 -3.89
CA SER A 173 -11.62 -3.00 -2.77
C SER A 173 -10.93 -2.16 -1.69
N LEU A 174 -10.58 -0.89 -1.97
CA LEU A 174 -9.72 -0.07 -1.14
C LEU A 174 -10.50 0.86 -0.21
N TYR A 175 -10.20 0.82 1.08
CA TYR A 175 -10.72 1.71 2.12
C TYR A 175 -9.55 2.33 2.87
N TYR A 176 -9.46 3.65 2.99
CA TYR A 176 -8.28 4.30 3.54
C TYR A 176 -8.62 5.58 4.32
N LEU A 177 -7.77 5.92 5.30
CA LEU A 177 -7.87 7.18 6.01
C LEU A 177 -7.55 8.35 5.07
N THR A 178 -8.35 9.41 5.14
CA THR A 178 -8.20 10.60 4.31
C THR A 178 -7.09 11.53 4.82
N ALA A 179 -6.79 11.47 6.12
CA ALA A 179 -5.97 12.49 6.78
C ALA A 179 -4.78 11.89 7.55
N GLY A 180 -3.75 12.72 7.75
CA GLY A 180 -2.52 12.39 8.47
C GLY A 180 -2.71 12.31 10.00
N PRO A 181 -1.63 11.95 10.73
CA PRO A 181 -1.70 11.66 12.18
C PRO A 181 -2.15 12.85 13.03
N ASP A 182 -1.85 14.06 12.60
CA ASP A 182 -2.11 15.28 13.37
C ASP A 182 -3.36 16.03 12.89
N SER A 183 -4.22 15.35 12.13
CA SER A 183 -5.44 15.96 11.59
C SER A 183 -6.48 16.21 12.67
N GLY A 184 -6.98 17.44 12.73
CA GLY A 184 -8.09 17.80 13.59
C GLY A 184 -9.39 17.02 13.30
N GLU A 185 -9.56 16.50 12.09
CA GLU A 185 -10.70 15.66 11.72
C GLU A 185 -10.66 14.30 12.42
N LEU A 186 -9.49 13.65 12.45
CA LEU A 186 -9.28 12.40 13.19
C LEU A 186 -9.50 12.62 14.69
N LEU A 187 -8.99 13.71 15.25
CA LEU A 187 -9.16 14.04 16.67
C LEU A 187 -10.63 14.26 17.04
N ARG A 188 -11.43 14.83 16.16
CA ARG A 188 -12.88 15.05 16.41
C ARG A 188 -13.69 13.76 16.48
N VAL A 189 -13.34 12.75 15.68
CA VAL A 189 -14.08 11.47 15.68
C VAL A 189 -13.56 10.48 16.73
N ALA A 190 -12.35 10.67 17.24
CA ALA A 190 -11.69 9.79 18.19
C ALA A 190 -12.55 9.44 19.42
N PRO A 191 -13.17 10.40 20.14
CA PRO A 191 -13.94 10.08 21.34
C PRO A 191 -15.10 9.12 21.07
N LYS A 192 -15.81 9.28 19.95
CA LYS A 192 -16.91 8.40 19.54
C LYS A 192 -16.47 6.94 19.41
N PHE A 193 -15.31 6.70 18.79
CA PHE A 193 -14.81 5.34 18.57
C PHE A 193 -14.15 4.76 19.80
N GLN A 194 -13.46 5.58 20.63
CA GLN A 194 -12.91 5.17 21.92
C GLN A 194 -14.02 4.76 22.89
N GLU A 195 -15.08 5.55 23.00
CA GLU A 195 -16.23 5.24 23.84
C GLU A 195 -16.89 3.92 23.42
N ARG A 196 -17.05 3.68 22.11
CA ARG A 196 -17.55 2.39 21.58
C ARG A 196 -16.61 1.22 21.94
N ALA A 197 -15.31 1.41 21.83
CA ALA A 197 -14.34 0.37 22.16
C ALA A 197 -14.35 0.01 23.64
N ASN A 198 -14.64 0.97 24.53
CA ASN A 198 -14.69 0.80 25.98
C ASN A 198 -16.01 0.21 26.51
N ARG A 199 -17.09 0.23 25.70
CA ARG A 199 -18.37 -0.39 26.09
C ARG A 199 -18.31 -1.90 25.89
N LEU A 200 -18.70 -2.66 26.90
CA LEU A 200 -18.87 -4.11 26.79
C LEU A 200 -19.88 -4.44 25.66
N GLY A 201 -19.48 -5.29 24.73
CA GLY A 201 -20.28 -5.68 23.58
C GLY A 201 -20.39 -4.65 22.45
N ALA A 202 -19.87 -3.43 22.61
CA ALA A 202 -19.96 -2.36 21.62
C ALA A 202 -18.63 -2.15 20.86
N GLY A 203 -17.70 -3.09 20.88
CA GLY A 203 -16.37 -2.99 20.27
C GLY A 203 -16.36 -2.42 18.84
N ALA A 204 -15.19 -2.28 18.24
CA ALA A 204 -15.03 -1.73 16.89
C ALA A 204 -16.02 -2.39 15.91
N GLY A 205 -16.84 -1.58 15.23
CA GLY A 205 -17.86 -2.04 14.29
C GLY A 205 -19.24 -2.36 14.88
N ALA A 206 -19.47 -2.19 16.18
CA ALA A 206 -20.83 -2.29 16.72
C ALA A 206 -21.74 -1.18 16.13
N LEU A 207 -22.99 -1.53 15.82
CA LEU A 207 -23.98 -0.59 15.32
C LEU A 207 -24.27 0.52 16.33
N SER A 208 -24.45 1.74 15.87
CA SER A 208 -24.99 2.82 16.71
C SER A 208 -26.44 2.54 17.05
N ALA A 209 -26.86 2.84 18.28
CA ALA A 209 -28.25 2.72 18.71
C ALA A 209 -29.23 3.55 17.84
N SER A 210 -28.74 4.55 17.09
CA SER A 210 -29.53 5.35 16.16
C SER A 210 -29.88 4.63 14.86
N SER A 211 -29.07 3.66 14.42
CA SER A 211 -29.35 2.87 13.22
C SER A 211 -30.39 1.77 13.50
N ALA A 212 -30.45 1.28 14.73
CA ALA A 212 -31.42 0.27 15.16
C ALA A 212 -32.88 0.76 15.19
N ARG A 213 -33.12 2.10 15.10
CA ARG A 213 -34.47 2.68 15.11
C ARG A 213 -35.06 2.95 13.72
N ARG A 214 -34.34 2.60 12.65
CA ARG A 214 -34.80 2.84 11.26
C ARG A 214 -35.12 1.56 10.49
N SER A 215 -35.16 0.41 11.17
CA SER A 215 -35.62 -0.87 10.59
C SER A 215 -37.01 -1.23 11.04
#